data_bbeff1c3eadbfc5d08db9e6febf3f341
#
_entry.id   bbeff1c3eadbfc5d08db9e6febf3f341
#
_cell.length_a   1.000
_cell.length_b   1.000
_cell.length_c   1.000
_cell.angle_alpha   90.00
_cell.angle_beta   90.00
_cell.angle_gamma   90.00
#
_symmetry.space_group_name_H-M   'P 1'
#
loop_
_entity.id
_entity.type
_entity.pdbx_description
1 polymer ?
#
loop_
_entity_poly.entity_id
_entity_poly.type
_entity_poly.pdbx_seq_one_letter_code
_entity_poly.pdbx_strand_id
1 'polypeptide(L)'
;MSNVWAVIRREYLQRVRSKWFVIATIGGPIFMIGITVLPAYFMVQNESDSRIVAIVDGTGVLYDRVAPRFEAAGYDVREEEWNVDIQTELRQRTTEGDLGGFLMMDDLTLETGDATFYVTDRPSSIRSLSLQSAVTRSALEYQLTQRGVDADVMLQGGGLNIEMLSDEGANENEPAFFVAYIGAFFLYMVILLYSVAVMRATLEEKTNRVVEVIISSMKPWHLMLGKIVGVGAVGLTQMAVWLASGALLAGAGIPALVAARPEMVGLESIKEVLPGLGMLGLFLCFFILGFFMFSGLYAAVGAMCNSDEEAQQAQFPVIMLLIVPIIFVMQVIQDPMSTLATTLSLIPIFSPILMWARVA
;
A
#
# COMPACT_ATOMS: atom_id res chain seq x y z
N MET A 1 9.55 30.54 -30.88
CA MET A 1 9.67 29.13 -30.39
C MET A 1 11.07 28.78 -29.90
N SER A 2 12.15 29.29 -30.50
CA SER A 2 13.53 29.03 -30.04
C SER A 2 13.80 29.42 -28.58
N ASN A 3 13.22 30.50 -28.10
CA ASN A 3 13.47 31.02 -26.74
C ASN A 3 12.82 30.15 -25.64
N VAL A 4 11.60 29.63 -25.87
CA VAL A 4 10.94 28.71 -24.90
C VAL A 4 11.72 27.44 -24.78
N TRP A 5 12.20 26.86 -25.89
CA TRP A 5 12.99 25.66 -25.89
C TRP A 5 14.34 25.84 -25.15
N ALA A 6 14.95 26.97 -25.27
CA ALA A 6 16.19 27.29 -24.55
C ALA A 6 15.95 27.29 -23.01
N VAL A 7 14.82 27.86 -22.56
CA VAL A 7 14.41 27.84 -21.13
C VAL A 7 14.14 26.42 -20.68
N ILE A 8 13.33 25.64 -21.42
CA ILE A 8 13.03 24.23 -21.09
C ILE A 8 14.33 23.44 -20.92
N ARG A 9 15.23 23.53 -21.90
CA ARG A 9 16.50 22.81 -21.88
C ARG A 9 17.38 23.21 -20.68
N ARG A 10 17.44 24.52 -20.38
CA ARG A 10 18.20 25.02 -19.22
C ARG A 10 17.64 24.46 -17.91
N GLU A 11 16.33 24.61 -17.67
CA GLU A 11 15.66 24.14 -16.46
C GLU A 11 15.81 22.62 -16.28
N TYR A 12 15.62 21.87 -17.37
CA TYR A 12 15.77 20.42 -17.38
C TYR A 12 17.20 19.99 -17.02
N LEU A 13 18.21 20.48 -17.77
CA LEU A 13 19.60 20.07 -17.59
C LEU A 13 20.17 20.49 -16.23
N GLN A 14 19.81 21.67 -15.73
CA GLN A 14 20.24 22.16 -14.44
C GLN A 14 19.76 21.25 -13.30
N ARG A 15 18.54 20.74 -13.39
CA ARG A 15 17.94 19.88 -12.35
C ARG A 15 18.38 18.43 -12.47
N VAL A 16 18.36 17.85 -13.67
CA VAL A 16 18.76 16.43 -13.89
C VAL A 16 20.23 16.20 -13.55
N ARG A 17 21.09 17.21 -13.72
CA ARG A 17 22.51 17.15 -13.34
C ARG A 17 22.78 17.43 -11.86
N SER A 18 21.77 17.80 -11.08
CA SER A 18 21.94 18.05 -9.66
C SER A 18 22.20 16.75 -8.90
N LYS A 19 23.10 16.78 -7.92
CA LYS A 19 23.39 15.62 -7.06
C LYS A 19 22.14 15.10 -6.37
N TRP A 20 21.26 15.99 -5.93
CA TRP A 20 20.02 15.63 -5.25
C TRP A 20 19.04 14.90 -6.17
N PHE A 21 18.93 15.28 -7.44
CA PHE A 21 18.11 14.57 -8.41
C PHE A 21 18.61 13.13 -8.61
N VAL A 22 19.92 12.96 -8.78
CA VAL A 22 20.53 11.62 -8.97
C VAL A 22 20.29 10.76 -7.74
N ILE A 23 20.52 11.31 -6.53
CA ILE A 23 20.28 10.61 -5.26
C ILE A 23 18.80 10.23 -5.12
N ALA A 24 17.88 11.13 -5.37
CA ALA A 24 16.44 10.85 -5.28
C ALA A 24 15.98 9.84 -6.34
N THR A 25 16.51 9.93 -7.55
CA THR A 25 16.12 9.05 -8.67
C THR A 25 16.61 7.61 -8.46
N ILE A 26 17.81 7.42 -7.93
CA ILE A 26 18.36 6.10 -7.61
C ILE A 26 17.89 5.63 -6.25
N GLY A 27 17.81 6.53 -5.27
CA GLY A 27 17.39 6.23 -3.91
C GLY A 27 15.92 5.80 -3.82
N GLY A 28 15.04 6.32 -4.67
CA GLY A 28 13.62 5.96 -4.70
C GLY A 28 13.39 4.45 -4.90
N PRO A 29 13.86 3.83 -5.98
CA PRO A 29 13.76 2.39 -6.19
C PRO A 29 14.42 1.56 -5.08
N ILE A 30 15.60 1.96 -4.61
CA ILE A 30 16.29 1.27 -3.50
C ILE A 30 15.45 1.33 -2.23
N PHE A 31 14.86 2.47 -1.93
CA PHE A 31 13.98 2.64 -0.77
C PHE A 31 12.69 1.80 -0.91
N MET A 32 12.09 1.76 -2.11
CA MET A 32 10.92 0.92 -2.39
C MET A 32 11.25 -0.57 -2.21
N ILE A 33 12.39 -1.02 -2.74
CA ILE A 33 12.86 -2.40 -2.54
C ILE A 33 13.05 -2.68 -1.04
N GLY A 34 13.71 -1.77 -0.33
CA GLY A 34 13.96 -1.90 1.11
C GLY A 34 12.67 -2.02 1.91
N ILE A 35 11.69 -1.14 1.67
CA ILE A 35 10.42 -1.14 2.42
C ILE A 35 9.53 -2.34 2.09
N THR A 36 9.71 -2.97 0.93
CA THR A 36 8.96 -4.15 0.50
C THR A 36 9.64 -5.45 0.93
N VAL A 37 10.94 -5.57 0.67
CA VAL A 37 11.69 -6.82 0.90
C VAL A 37 12.11 -6.99 2.36
N LEU A 38 12.45 -5.89 3.04
CA LEU A 38 12.94 -5.97 4.43
C LEU A 38 11.88 -6.51 5.41
N PRO A 39 10.64 -6.03 5.43
CA PRO A 39 9.59 -6.62 6.27
C PRO A 39 9.31 -8.08 5.92
N ALA A 40 9.23 -8.42 4.62
CA ALA A 40 9.03 -9.79 4.18
C ALA A 40 10.17 -10.72 4.64
N TYR A 41 11.41 -10.25 4.57
CA TYR A 41 12.57 -11.00 5.06
C TYR A 41 12.51 -11.24 6.58
N PHE A 42 12.15 -10.21 7.37
CA PHE A 42 11.98 -10.36 8.83
C PHE A 42 10.77 -11.23 9.19
N MET A 43 9.67 -11.15 8.41
CA MET A 43 8.53 -12.04 8.62
C MET A 43 8.93 -13.51 8.44
N VAL A 44 9.67 -13.84 7.39
CA VAL A 44 10.14 -15.22 7.14
C VAL A 44 11.11 -15.69 8.23
N GLN A 45 12.00 -14.84 8.72
CA GLN A 45 12.91 -15.21 9.82
C GLN A 45 12.20 -15.43 11.15
N ASN A 46 11.20 -14.62 11.48
CA ASN A 46 10.45 -14.75 12.73
C ASN A 46 9.42 -15.89 12.68
N GLU A 47 9.08 -16.40 11.49
CA GLU A 47 8.10 -17.48 11.35
C GLU A 47 8.64 -18.87 11.70
N SER A 48 9.95 -19.09 11.73
CA SER A 48 10.52 -20.44 11.93
C SER A 48 10.44 -20.94 13.37
N ASP A 49 10.50 -20.05 14.37
CA ASP A 49 10.53 -20.46 15.78
C ASP A 49 9.15 -20.41 16.48
N SER A 50 8.18 -19.65 15.96
CA SER A 50 6.88 -19.46 16.61
C SER A 50 5.72 -20.28 16.00
N ARG A 51 6.00 -21.24 15.11
CA ARG A 51 4.95 -22.03 14.44
C ARG A 51 4.51 -23.27 15.18
N ILE A 52 5.29 -23.77 16.12
CA ILE A 52 4.96 -24.99 16.86
C ILE A 52 3.93 -24.62 17.93
N VAL A 53 2.74 -25.18 17.82
CA VAL A 53 1.64 -24.97 18.77
C VAL A 53 1.29 -26.31 19.42
N ALA A 54 1.29 -26.35 20.73
CA ALA A 54 0.79 -27.47 21.47
C ALA A 54 -0.75 -27.36 21.61
N ILE A 55 -1.47 -28.43 21.34
CA ILE A 55 -2.91 -28.52 21.59
C ILE A 55 -3.14 -29.54 22.71
N VAL A 56 -3.77 -29.09 23.77
CA VAL A 56 -4.18 -29.91 24.90
C VAL A 56 -5.70 -30.05 24.84
N ASP A 57 -6.16 -31.24 24.50
CA ASP A 57 -7.59 -31.55 24.42
C ASP A 57 -8.06 -32.33 25.67
N GLY A 58 -8.58 -31.60 26.66
CA GLY A 58 -9.19 -32.19 27.85
C GLY A 58 -10.51 -32.88 27.57
N THR A 59 -11.12 -32.69 26.39
CA THR A 59 -12.40 -33.30 26.00
C THR A 59 -12.21 -34.65 25.31
N GLY A 60 -11.02 -34.91 24.72
CA GLY A 60 -10.67 -36.11 23.96
C GLY A 60 -11.41 -36.30 22.64
N VAL A 61 -12.08 -35.24 22.13
CA VAL A 61 -12.92 -35.33 20.91
C VAL A 61 -12.74 -34.16 19.95
N LEU A 62 -12.05 -33.09 20.35
CA LEU A 62 -11.88 -31.87 19.54
C LEU A 62 -10.57 -31.83 18.79
N TYR A 63 -9.54 -32.53 19.26
CA TYR A 63 -8.21 -32.47 18.63
C TYR A 63 -8.24 -32.79 17.15
N ASP A 64 -8.82 -33.90 16.73
CA ASP A 64 -8.90 -34.35 15.34
C ASP A 64 -9.60 -33.36 14.40
N ARG A 65 -10.39 -32.44 14.96
CA ARG A 65 -11.14 -31.41 14.21
C ARG A 65 -10.44 -30.07 14.18
N VAL A 66 -9.75 -29.72 15.26
CA VAL A 66 -9.08 -28.43 15.43
C VAL A 66 -7.67 -28.46 14.79
N ALA A 67 -6.91 -29.54 14.99
CA ALA A 67 -5.55 -29.66 14.50
C ALA A 67 -5.40 -29.42 12.99
N PRO A 68 -6.20 -30.03 12.08
CA PRO A 68 -6.08 -29.79 10.64
C PRO A 68 -6.38 -28.32 10.25
N ARG A 69 -7.21 -27.61 11.01
CA ARG A 69 -7.53 -26.21 10.78
C ARG A 69 -6.41 -25.28 11.23
N PHE A 70 -5.71 -25.64 12.31
CA PHE A 70 -4.50 -24.92 12.74
C PHE A 70 -3.34 -25.17 11.77
N GLU A 71 -3.18 -26.37 11.26
CA GLU A 71 -2.22 -26.69 10.21
C GLU A 71 -2.49 -25.91 8.91
N ALA A 72 -3.78 -25.84 8.51
CA ALA A 72 -4.19 -25.02 7.36
C ALA A 72 -3.94 -23.51 7.58
N ALA A 73 -3.93 -23.04 8.83
CA ALA A 73 -3.53 -21.68 9.19
C ALA A 73 -2.00 -21.49 9.29
N GLY A 74 -1.20 -22.54 9.00
CA GLY A 74 0.26 -22.49 8.93
C GLY A 74 0.99 -22.79 10.23
N TYR A 75 0.33 -23.42 11.19
CA TYR A 75 0.96 -23.86 12.44
C TYR A 75 1.41 -25.34 12.35
N ASP A 76 2.51 -25.67 13.02
CA ASP A 76 2.96 -27.04 13.26
C ASP A 76 2.38 -27.51 14.59
N VAL A 77 1.39 -28.40 14.51
CA VAL A 77 0.57 -28.77 15.67
C VAL A 77 1.16 -30.00 16.36
N ARG A 78 1.28 -29.96 17.70
CA ARG A 78 1.66 -31.07 18.54
C ARG A 78 0.55 -31.34 19.55
N GLU A 79 0.15 -32.60 19.63
CA GLU A 79 -0.76 -33.07 20.66
C GLU A 79 -0.01 -33.27 21.98
N GLU A 80 -0.56 -32.76 23.07
CA GLU A 80 -0.04 -32.98 24.42
C GLU A 80 -1.17 -33.51 25.30
N GLU A 81 -0.84 -34.53 26.08
CA GLU A 81 -1.82 -35.17 26.95
C GLU A 81 -2.22 -34.28 28.11
N TRP A 82 -3.52 -34.28 28.44
CA TRP A 82 -4.04 -33.52 29.57
C TRP A 82 -3.50 -34.08 30.90
N ASN A 83 -2.83 -33.21 31.67
CA ASN A 83 -2.46 -33.50 33.06
C ASN A 83 -2.58 -32.22 33.92
N VAL A 84 -2.56 -32.37 35.24
CA VAL A 84 -2.82 -31.25 36.18
C VAL A 84 -1.76 -30.15 36.08
N ASP A 85 -0.52 -30.51 35.74
CA ASP A 85 0.61 -29.59 35.70
C ASP A 85 0.95 -29.10 34.28
N ILE A 86 0.24 -29.60 33.24
CA ILE A 86 0.56 -29.35 31.83
C ILE A 86 0.57 -27.87 31.47
N GLN A 87 -0.35 -27.09 32.06
CA GLN A 87 -0.43 -25.65 31.81
C GLN A 87 0.84 -24.92 32.27
N THR A 88 1.39 -25.32 33.40
CA THR A 88 2.62 -24.70 33.93
C THR A 88 3.84 -25.08 33.10
N GLU A 89 3.92 -26.34 32.69
CA GLU A 89 4.98 -26.84 31.82
C GLU A 89 4.97 -26.16 30.45
N LEU A 90 3.80 -26.07 29.79
CA LEU A 90 3.66 -25.45 28.49
C LEU A 90 3.89 -23.91 28.53
N ARG A 91 3.51 -23.26 29.63
CA ARG A 91 3.87 -21.85 29.85
C ARG A 91 5.37 -21.65 29.89
N GLN A 92 6.10 -22.54 30.59
CA GLN A 92 7.55 -22.44 30.65
C GLN A 92 8.16 -22.67 29.27
N ARG A 93 7.80 -23.74 28.56
CA ARG A 93 8.27 -24.04 27.20
C ARG A 93 7.97 -22.91 26.20
N THR A 94 6.80 -22.28 26.32
CA THR A 94 6.43 -21.11 25.50
C THR A 94 7.28 -19.88 25.84
N THR A 95 7.61 -19.66 27.11
CA THR A 95 8.46 -18.54 27.54
C THR A 95 9.94 -18.77 27.16
N GLU A 96 10.40 -20.02 27.15
CA GLU A 96 11.74 -20.42 26.72
C GLU A 96 11.93 -20.40 25.19
N GLY A 97 10.82 -20.27 24.42
CA GLY A 97 10.83 -20.17 22.95
C GLY A 97 10.72 -21.51 22.22
N ASP A 98 10.55 -22.63 22.93
CA ASP A 98 10.38 -23.99 22.37
C ASP A 98 9.03 -24.13 21.65
N LEU A 99 8.02 -23.36 22.08
CA LEU A 99 6.66 -23.32 21.51
C LEU A 99 6.28 -21.88 21.18
N GLY A 100 5.61 -21.69 20.05
CA GLY A 100 4.99 -20.41 19.70
C GLY A 100 3.72 -20.10 20.49
N GLY A 101 3.12 -21.14 21.09
CA GLY A 101 1.95 -21.05 21.94
C GLY A 101 1.32 -22.39 22.23
N PHE A 102 0.27 -22.40 23.06
CA PHE A 102 -0.51 -23.60 23.30
C PHE A 102 -2.00 -23.30 23.47
N LEU A 103 -2.84 -24.18 22.95
CA LEU A 103 -4.30 -24.14 23.04
C LEU A 103 -4.79 -25.10 24.11
N MET A 104 -5.62 -24.65 25.01
CA MET A 104 -6.30 -25.50 25.98
C MET A 104 -7.80 -25.54 25.67
N MET A 105 -8.32 -26.76 25.53
CA MET A 105 -9.72 -27.06 25.32
C MET A 105 -10.23 -27.93 26.46
N ASP A 106 -11.36 -27.61 27.02
CA ASP A 106 -12.03 -28.29 28.12
C ASP A 106 -13.51 -28.55 27.80
N ASP A 107 -14.26 -29.09 28.76
CA ASP A 107 -15.70 -29.34 28.59
C ASP A 107 -16.50 -28.06 28.30
N LEU A 108 -16.03 -26.91 28.78
CA LEU A 108 -16.66 -25.62 28.49
C LEU A 108 -16.52 -25.28 27.00
N THR A 109 -15.38 -25.63 26.38
CA THR A 109 -15.17 -25.47 24.94
C THR A 109 -16.21 -26.24 24.12
N LEU A 110 -16.65 -27.41 24.57
CA LEU A 110 -17.71 -28.16 23.89
C LEU A 110 -19.07 -27.48 23.96
N GLU A 111 -19.35 -26.74 25.04
CA GLU A 111 -20.65 -26.09 25.26
C GLU A 111 -20.72 -24.71 24.59
N THR A 112 -19.65 -23.90 24.71
CA THR A 112 -19.65 -22.49 24.30
C THR A 112 -18.86 -22.23 23.01
N GLY A 113 -17.93 -23.13 22.66
CA GLY A 113 -16.96 -22.91 21.59
C GLY A 113 -15.79 -22.00 22.00
N ASP A 114 -15.69 -21.63 23.28
CA ASP A 114 -14.59 -20.81 23.80
C ASP A 114 -13.41 -21.68 24.22
N ALA A 115 -12.22 -21.35 23.81
CA ALA A 115 -10.97 -21.95 24.24
C ALA A 115 -9.92 -20.88 24.53
N THR A 116 -8.93 -21.22 25.37
CA THR A 116 -7.89 -20.25 25.69
C THR A 116 -6.61 -20.60 24.95
N PHE A 117 -6.15 -19.67 24.11
CA PHE A 117 -4.89 -19.76 23.40
C PHE A 117 -3.83 -18.89 24.06
N TYR A 118 -2.82 -19.52 24.62
CA TYR A 118 -1.70 -18.88 25.31
C TYR A 118 -0.55 -18.67 24.32
N VAL A 119 -0.09 -17.43 24.16
CA VAL A 119 0.99 -17.05 23.24
C VAL A 119 1.91 -16.03 23.88
N THR A 120 3.17 -16.00 23.46
CA THR A 120 4.12 -14.97 23.87
C THR A 120 3.83 -13.66 23.11
N ASP A 121 3.64 -13.76 21.80
CA ASP A 121 3.32 -12.63 20.95
C ASP A 121 1.88 -12.73 20.42
N ARG A 122 1.16 -11.60 20.44
CA ARG A 122 -0.22 -11.56 19.99
C ARG A 122 -0.29 -11.81 18.49
N PRO A 123 -1.02 -12.84 18.01
CA PRO A 123 -1.20 -13.04 16.58
C PRO A 123 -1.92 -11.84 15.96
N SER A 124 -1.71 -11.63 14.64
CA SER A 124 -2.42 -10.58 13.89
C SER A 124 -3.94 -10.77 14.03
N SER A 125 -4.70 -9.66 13.90
CA SER A 125 -6.17 -9.69 14.04
C SER A 125 -6.83 -10.69 13.08
N ILE A 126 -6.28 -10.87 11.88
CA ILE A 126 -6.77 -11.82 10.88
C ILE A 126 -6.50 -13.26 11.34
N ARG A 127 -5.29 -13.55 11.82
CA ARG A 127 -4.95 -14.88 12.36
C ARG A 127 -5.78 -15.23 13.61
N SER A 128 -5.95 -14.29 14.52
CA SER A 128 -6.76 -14.53 15.73
C SER A 128 -8.21 -14.87 15.39
N LEU A 129 -8.81 -14.20 14.38
CA LEU A 129 -10.15 -14.50 13.89
C LEU A 129 -10.21 -15.89 13.23
N SER A 130 -9.23 -16.27 12.42
CA SER A 130 -9.20 -17.61 11.81
C SER A 130 -9.05 -18.72 12.83
N LEU A 131 -8.18 -18.56 13.85
CA LEU A 131 -8.02 -19.51 14.94
C LEU A 131 -9.28 -19.62 15.79
N GLN A 132 -9.90 -18.49 16.15
CA GLN A 132 -11.17 -18.48 16.88
C GLN A 132 -12.26 -19.19 16.08
N SER A 133 -12.39 -18.90 14.78
CA SER A 133 -13.37 -19.57 13.92
C SER A 133 -13.11 -21.07 13.80
N ALA A 134 -11.83 -21.51 13.79
CA ALA A 134 -11.46 -22.92 13.77
C ALA A 134 -11.96 -23.66 15.00
N VAL A 135 -11.76 -23.11 16.20
CA VAL A 135 -12.21 -23.72 17.46
C VAL A 135 -13.74 -23.73 17.55
N THR A 136 -14.37 -22.56 17.35
CA THR A 136 -15.85 -22.42 17.46
C THR A 136 -16.57 -23.32 16.45
N ARG A 137 -16.07 -23.42 15.21
CA ARG A 137 -16.64 -24.28 14.18
C ARG A 137 -16.47 -25.76 14.53
N SER A 138 -15.33 -26.17 15.11
CA SER A 138 -15.09 -27.55 15.53
C SER A 138 -16.00 -27.97 16.67
N ALA A 139 -16.20 -27.10 17.66
CA ALA A 139 -17.15 -27.33 18.77
C ALA A 139 -18.59 -27.43 18.25
N LEU A 140 -19.01 -26.52 17.36
CA LEU A 140 -20.36 -26.55 16.79
C LEU A 140 -20.59 -27.81 15.93
N GLU A 141 -19.61 -28.22 15.14
CA GLU A 141 -19.65 -29.47 14.36
C GLU A 141 -19.83 -30.70 15.25
N TYR A 142 -19.10 -30.76 16.35
CA TYR A 142 -19.28 -31.83 17.35
C TYR A 142 -20.70 -31.82 17.94
N GLN A 143 -21.21 -30.66 18.38
CA GLN A 143 -22.55 -30.52 18.94
C GLN A 143 -23.65 -30.93 17.94
N LEU A 144 -23.54 -30.54 16.68
CA LEU A 144 -24.50 -30.91 15.62
C LEU A 144 -24.46 -32.42 15.36
N THR A 145 -23.27 -33.02 15.27
CA THR A 145 -23.09 -34.46 15.09
C THR A 145 -23.73 -35.26 16.25
N GLN A 146 -23.55 -34.81 17.48
CA GLN A 146 -24.18 -35.44 18.66
C GLN A 146 -25.72 -35.40 18.63
N ARG A 147 -26.29 -34.38 17.97
CA ARG A 147 -27.76 -34.24 17.81
C ARG A 147 -28.28 -34.96 16.55
N GLY A 148 -27.44 -35.72 15.85
CA GLY A 148 -27.82 -36.45 14.65
C GLY A 148 -28.05 -35.56 13.44
N VAL A 149 -27.53 -34.33 13.47
CA VAL A 149 -27.57 -33.38 12.34
C VAL A 149 -26.27 -33.47 11.57
N ASP A 150 -26.35 -33.57 10.25
CA ASP A 150 -25.17 -33.52 9.38
C ASP A 150 -24.57 -32.12 9.41
N ALA A 151 -23.47 -32.01 10.14
CA ALA A 151 -22.80 -30.73 10.38
C ALA A 151 -22.23 -30.16 9.08
N ASP A 152 -21.77 -31.00 8.15
CA ASP A 152 -21.22 -30.56 6.88
C ASP A 152 -22.27 -29.88 6.02
N VAL A 153 -23.49 -30.38 6.00
CA VAL A 153 -24.60 -29.78 5.26
C VAL A 153 -25.03 -28.44 5.88
N MET A 154 -25.05 -28.36 7.22
CA MET A 154 -25.44 -27.13 7.91
C MET A 154 -24.36 -26.05 7.88
N LEU A 155 -23.09 -26.42 8.02
CA LEU A 155 -21.96 -25.48 8.06
C LEU A 155 -21.45 -25.09 6.64
N GLN A 156 -21.71 -25.91 5.62
CA GLN A 156 -21.50 -25.55 4.22
C GLN A 156 -22.69 -24.79 3.61
N GLY A 157 -23.88 -24.92 4.18
CA GLY A 157 -25.13 -24.36 3.63
C GLY A 157 -25.36 -22.86 3.89
N GLY A 158 -24.40 -22.13 4.46
CA GLY A 158 -24.56 -20.73 4.87
C GLY A 158 -23.65 -19.73 4.18
N GLY A 159 -22.97 -20.07 3.12
CA GLY A 159 -22.18 -19.12 2.34
C GLY A 159 -23.11 -18.21 1.52
N LEU A 160 -23.12 -16.90 1.82
CA LEU A 160 -23.69 -15.92 0.89
C LEU A 160 -22.82 -15.90 -0.34
N ASN A 161 -23.28 -16.53 -1.42
CA ASN A 161 -22.63 -16.43 -2.71
C ASN A 161 -23.07 -15.12 -3.36
N ILE A 162 -22.21 -14.12 -3.31
CA ILE A 162 -22.45 -12.84 -3.98
C ILE A 162 -21.97 -12.99 -5.41
N GLU A 163 -22.91 -13.24 -6.33
CA GLU A 163 -22.62 -13.25 -7.76
C GLU A 163 -22.80 -11.82 -8.28
N MET A 164 -21.72 -11.20 -8.70
CA MET A 164 -21.78 -9.88 -9.32
C MET A 164 -22.29 -10.03 -10.75
N LEU A 165 -23.40 -9.35 -11.07
CA LEU A 165 -24.02 -9.35 -12.39
C LEU A 165 -23.29 -8.47 -13.41
N SER A 166 -22.25 -7.78 -13.01
CA SER A 166 -21.39 -6.99 -13.89
C SER A 166 -19.93 -7.43 -13.78
N ASP A 167 -19.30 -7.69 -14.92
CA ASP A 167 -17.86 -8.04 -15.00
C ASP A 167 -16.91 -6.94 -14.47
N GLU A 168 -17.43 -5.73 -14.24
CA GLU A 168 -16.63 -4.56 -13.82
C GLU A 168 -16.29 -4.53 -12.31
N GLY A 169 -16.89 -5.43 -11.49
CA GLY A 169 -16.66 -5.45 -10.04
C GLY A 169 -16.09 -6.77 -9.49
N ALA A 170 -15.74 -7.71 -10.34
CA ALA A 170 -15.39 -9.08 -9.94
C ALA A 170 -13.99 -9.25 -9.31
N ASN A 171 -13.26 -8.18 -9.08
CA ASN A 171 -11.94 -8.23 -8.45
C ASN A 171 -11.92 -7.38 -7.18
N GLU A 172 -12.50 -7.89 -6.08
CA GLU A 172 -12.03 -7.51 -4.74
C GLU A 172 -10.61 -8.10 -4.55
N ASN A 173 -9.69 -7.72 -5.42
CA ASN A 173 -8.30 -8.09 -5.27
C ASN A 173 -7.69 -7.08 -4.30
N GLU A 174 -7.29 -7.54 -3.11
CA GLU A 174 -6.41 -6.77 -2.22
C GLU A 174 -5.30 -6.04 -3.01
N PRO A 175 -4.70 -6.62 -4.07
CA PRO A 175 -3.75 -5.96 -4.95
C PRO A 175 -4.26 -4.67 -5.60
N ALA A 176 -5.49 -4.64 -6.13
CA ALA A 176 -6.04 -3.46 -6.79
C ALA A 176 -6.22 -2.29 -5.80
N PHE A 177 -6.67 -2.57 -4.59
CA PHE A 177 -6.76 -1.58 -3.51
C PHE A 177 -5.41 -0.91 -3.25
N PHE A 178 -4.33 -1.71 -3.13
CA PHE A 178 -2.99 -1.17 -2.90
C PHE A 178 -2.48 -0.34 -4.08
N VAL A 179 -2.74 -0.75 -5.32
CA VAL A 179 -2.37 0.02 -6.52
C VAL A 179 -3.10 1.35 -6.55
N ALA A 180 -4.39 1.37 -6.29
CA ALA A 180 -5.21 2.57 -6.26
C ALA A 180 -4.72 3.54 -5.17
N TYR A 181 -4.54 3.07 -3.95
CA TYR A 181 -4.15 3.88 -2.80
C TYR A 181 -2.71 4.40 -2.91
N ILE A 182 -1.75 3.50 -3.17
CA ILE A 182 -0.34 3.87 -3.31
C ILE A 182 -0.15 4.79 -4.52
N GLY A 183 -0.82 4.51 -5.64
CA GLY A 183 -0.76 5.34 -6.83
C GLY A 183 -1.33 6.73 -6.60
N ALA A 184 -2.48 6.87 -5.90
CA ALA A 184 -3.06 8.16 -5.53
C ALA A 184 -2.12 8.97 -4.62
N PHE A 185 -1.55 8.33 -3.60
CA PHE A 185 -0.58 8.96 -2.70
C PHE A 185 0.70 9.38 -3.43
N PHE A 186 1.16 8.54 -4.35
CA PHE A 186 2.34 8.82 -5.17
C PHE A 186 2.09 9.99 -6.12
N LEU A 187 0.91 10.04 -6.79
CA LEU A 187 0.50 11.19 -7.60
C LEU A 187 0.49 12.49 -6.79
N TYR A 188 -0.13 12.45 -5.60
CA TYR A 188 -0.13 13.58 -4.67
C TYR A 188 1.29 14.07 -4.38
N MET A 189 2.17 13.16 -3.95
CA MET A 189 3.54 13.50 -3.56
C MET A 189 4.34 14.09 -4.73
N VAL A 190 4.24 13.49 -5.91
CA VAL A 190 5.01 13.92 -7.08
C VAL A 190 4.48 15.25 -7.61
N ILE A 191 3.15 15.44 -7.69
CA ILE A 191 2.55 16.73 -8.06
C ILE A 191 2.99 17.83 -7.09
N LEU A 192 2.92 17.58 -5.77
CA LEU A 192 3.34 18.52 -4.74
C LEU A 192 4.83 18.89 -4.88
N LEU A 193 5.73 17.92 -4.95
CA LEU A 193 7.17 18.13 -5.01
C LEU A 193 7.57 18.99 -6.23
N TYR A 194 7.07 18.63 -7.41
CA TYR A 194 7.44 19.34 -8.64
C TYR A 194 6.75 20.69 -8.75
N SER A 195 5.52 20.85 -8.24
CA SER A 195 4.85 22.15 -8.22
C SER A 195 5.53 23.13 -7.24
N VAL A 196 5.95 22.68 -6.07
CA VAL A 196 6.77 23.49 -5.14
C VAL A 196 8.13 23.86 -5.78
N ALA A 197 8.72 22.96 -6.56
CA ALA A 197 9.95 23.27 -7.29
C ALA A 197 9.76 24.38 -8.35
N VAL A 198 8.57 24.45 -9.00
CA VAL A 198 8.20 25.56 -9.89
C VAL A 198 8.06 26.87 -9.11
N MET A 199 7.38 26.84 -7.95
CA MET A 199 7.25 28.00 -7.07
C MET A 199 8.61 28.61 -6.70
N ARG A 200 9.50 27.76 -6.16
CA ARG A 200 10.85 28.17 -5.75
C ARG A 200 11.65 28.74 -6.92
N ALA A 201 11.60 28.08 -8.09
CA ALA A 201 12.25 28.58 -9.27
C ALA A 201 11.72 29.95 -9.74
N THR A 202 10.41 30.19 -9.56
CA THR A 202 9.79 31.47 -9.92
C THR A 202 10.21 32.57 -8.94
N LEU A 203 10.22 32.27 -7.65
CA LEU A 203 10.68 33.19 -6.60
C LEU A 203 12.16 33.56 -6.76
N GLU A 204 13.02 32.56 -7.03
CA GLU A 204 14.47 32.74 -7.20
C GLU A 204 14.82 33.68 -8.36
N GLU A 205 14.08 33.62 -9.48
CA GLU A 205 14.29 34.56 -10.59
C GLU A 205 13.84 35.97 -10.24
N LYS A 206 12.75 36.15 -9.47
CA LYS A 206 12.28 37.45 -9.01
C LYS A 206 13.29 38.11 -8.07
N THR A 207 13.80 37.35 -7.08
CA THR A 207 14.73 37.86 -6.06
C THR A 207 16.10 38.19 -6.64
N ASN A 208 16.58 37.46 -7.64
CA ASN A 208 17.87 37.68 -8.29
C ASN A 208 17.83 38.75 -9.39
N ARG A 209 16.70 39.44 -9.60
CA ARG A 209 16.50 40.46 -10.66
C ARG A 209 16.80 39.98 -12.08
N VAL A 210 16.92 38.67 -12.28
CA VAL A 210 17.15 38.08 -13.61
C VAL A 210 15.96 38.31 -14.51
N VAL A 211 14.79 38.45 -13.94
CA VAL A 211 13.54 38.78 -14.64
C VAL A 211 13.65 40.10 -15.43
N GLU A 212 14.29 41.16 -14.88
CA GLU A 212 14.43 42.45 -15.55
C GLU A 212 15.23 42.35 -16.86
N VAL A 213 16.26 41.53 -16.89
CA VAL A 213 17.10 41.30 -18.08
C VAL A 213 16.38 40.40 -19.10
N ILE A 214 15.65 39.38 -18.63
CA ILE A 214 14.98 38.44 -19.52
C ILE A 214 13.73 39.02 -20.15
N ILE A 215 12.93 39.83 -19.44
CA ILE A 215 11.70 40.46 -19.95
C ILE A 215 12.01 41.41 -21.12
N SER A 216 13.23 41.98 -21.19
CA SER A 216 13.62 42.78 -22.33
C SER A 216 13.80 41.96 -23.63
N SER A 217 13.98 40.66 -23.53
CA SER A 217 14.29 39.75 -24.65
C SER A 217 13.17 38.78 -25.00
N MET A 218 12.22 38.50 -24.06
CA MET A 218 11.13 37.53 -24.29
C MET A 218 9.88 37.87 -23.46
N LYS A 219 8.71 37.39 -23.93
CA LYS A 219 7.44 37.61 -23.23
C LYS A 219 7.42 36.80 -21.91
N PRO A 220 6.91 37.35 -20.78
CA PRO A 220 6.89 36.68 -19.48
C PRO A 220 6.24 35.29 -19.48
N TRP A 221 5.16 35.09 -20.24
CA TRP A 221 4.48 33.83 -20.32
C TRP A 221 5.32 32.73 -21.00
N HIS A 222 6.21 33.07 -21.93
CA HIS A 222 7.16 32.12 -22.53
C HIS A 222 8.16 31.60 -21.49
N LEU A 223 8.59 32.48 -20.59
CA LEU A 223 9.50 32.11 -19.49
C LEU A 223 8.80 31.13 -18.53
N MET A 224 7.59 31.49 -18.08
CA MET A 224 6.80 30.65 -17.17
C MET A 224 6.46 29.28 -17.79
N LEU A 225 5.99 29.27 -19.04
CA LEU A 225 5.70 28.01 -19.74
C LEU A 225 6.96 27.15 -19.89
N GLY A 226 8.08 27.76 -20.29
CA GLY A 226 9.36 27.04 -20.41
C GLY A 226 9.81 26.43 -19.11
N LYS A 227 9.60 27.12 -17.99
CA LYS A 227 9.91 26.66 -16.65
C LYS A 227 9.01 25.49 -16.21
N ILE A 228 7.70 25.63 -16.33
CA ILE A 228 6.74 24.59 -15.99
C ILE A 228 7.02 23.33 -16.81
N VAL A 229 7.17 23.44 -18.12
CA VAL A 229 7.46 22.30 -18.99
C VAL A 229 8.84 21.68 -18.66
N GLY A 230 9.86 22.51 -18.41
CA GLY A 230 11.20 22.04 -18.03
C GLY A 230 11.20 21.23 -16.74
N VAL A 231 10.53 21.72 -15.69
CA VAL A 231 10.40 21.04 -14.41
C VAL A 231 9.53 19.79 -14.56
N GLY A 232 8.44 19.84 -15.31
CA GLY A 232 7.58 18.70 -15.61
C GLY A 232 8.34 17.58 -16.33
N ALA A 233 9.20 17.92 -17.28
CA ALA A 233 10.05 16.95 -17.96
C ALA A 233 11.04 16.24 -17.00
N VAL A 234 11.56 16.94 -15.98
CA VAL A 234 12.37 16.33 -14.91
C VAL A 234 11.54 15.30 -14.14
N GLY A 235 10.30 15.67 -13.74
CA GLY A 235 9.37 14.75 -13.08
C GLY A 235 9.07 13.51 -13.91
N LEU A 236 8.74 13.70 -15.18
CA LEU A 236 8.50 12.59 -16.11
C LEU A 236 9.72 11.67 -16.26
N THR A 237 10.92 12.24 -16.33
CA THR A 237 12.16 11.45 -16.39
C THR A 237 12.34 10.61 -15.13
N GLN A 238 12.11 11.20 -13.95
CA GLN A 238 12.23 10.47 -12.69
C GLN A 238 11.20 9.35 -12.57
N MET A 239 9.95 9.63 -12.94
CA MET A 239 8.89 8.61 -12.97
C MET A 239 9.20 7.48 -13.95
N ALA A 240 9.70 7.80 -15.13
CA ALA A 240 10.11 6.78 -16.10
C ALA A 240 11.21 5.86 -15.54
N VAL A 241 12.20 6.41 -14.83
CA VAL A 241 13.24 5.61 -14.16
C VAL A 241 12.63 4.73 -13.05
N TRP A 242 11.73 5.26 -12.24
CA TRP A 242 11.11 4.50 -11.16
C TRP A 242 10.20 3.38 -11.67
N LEU A 243 9.39 3.66 -12.70
CA LEU A 243 8.55 2.65 -13.34
C LEU A 243 9.39 1.55 -14.03
N ALA A 244 10.46 1.94 -14.73
CA ALA A 244 11.38 0.97 -15.32
C ALA A 244 12.07 0.12 -14.25
N SER A 245 12.48 0.71 -13.12
CA SER A 245 13.08 -0.01 -12.01
C SER A 245 12.09 -0.99 -11.37
N GLY A 246 10.83 -0.59 -11.19
CA GLY A 246 9.75 -1.46 -10.69
C GLY A 246 9.48 -2.62 -11.64
N ALA A 247 9.39 -2.37 -12.94
CA ALA A 247 9.20 -3.40 -13.96
C ALA A 247 10.36 -4.40 -14.03
N LEU A 248 11.61 -3.92 -13.88
CA LEU A 248 12.79 -4.79 -13.81
C LEU A 248 12.79 -5.63 -12.53
N LEU A 249 12.43 -5.04 -11.40
CA LEU A 249 12.34 -5.76 -10.13
C LEU A 249 11.31 -6.89 -10.22
N ALA A 250 10.12 -6.60 -10.71
CA ALA A 250 9.05 -7.58 -10.84
C ALA A 250 9.31 -8.64 -11.92
N GLY A 251 9.87 -8.25 -13.07
CA GLY A 251 10.10 -9.16 -14.18
C GLY A 251 11.33 -10.05 -14.01
N ALA A 252 12.37 -9.58 -13.34
CA ALA A 252 13.63 -10.29 -13.18
C ALA A 252 14.10 -10.41 -11.74
N GLY A 253 13.95 -9.36 -10.92
CA GLY A 253 14.47 -9.31 -9.56
C GLY A 253 13.76 -10.29 -8.62
N ILE A 254 12.43 -10.25 -8.57
CA ILE A 254 11.62 -11.14 -7.71
C ILE A 254 11.80 -12.62 -8.13
N PRO A 255 11.68 -12.99 -9.43
CA PRO A 255 11.94 -14.37 -9.83
C PRO A 255 13.35 -14.86 -9.49
N ALA A 256 14.37 -14.03 -9.66
CA ALA A 256 15.73 -14.40 -9.31
C ALA A 256 15.90 -14.58 -7.78
N LEU A 257 15.21 -13.77 -6.98
CA LEU A 257 15.22 -13.86 -5.52
C LEU A 257 14.53 -15.15 -5.03
N VAL A 258 13.35 -15.45 -5.60
CA VAL A 258 12.60 -16.69 -5.28
C VAL A 258 13.37 -17.93 -5.72
N ALA A 259 14.03 -17.90 -6.89
CA ALA A 259 14.88 -19.00 -7.33
C ALA A 259 16.09 -19.23 -6.40
N ALA A 260 16.66 -18.17 -5.83
CA ALA A 260 17.75 -18.26 -4.87
C ALA A 260 17.29 -18.60 -3.44
N ARG A 261 16.05 -18.27 -3.10
CA ARG A 261 15.42 -18.49 -1.79
C ARG A 261 13.95 -18.88 -1.95
N PRO A 262 13.66 -20.20 -2.08
CA PRO A 262 12.29 -20.70 -2.26
C PRO A 262 11.32 -20.33 -1.13
N GLU A 263 11.83 -20.06 0.06
CA GLU A 263 11.07 -19.60 1.22
C GLU A 263 10.33 -18.28 0.97
N MET A 264 10.78 -17.50 -0.03
CA MET A 264 10.20 -16.19 -0.41
C MET A 264 9.17 -16.27 -1.53
N VAL A 265 8.59 -17.45 -1.79
CA VAL A 265 7.53 -17.65 -2.81
C VAL A 265 6.37 -16.66 -2.67
N GLY A 266 6.03 -16.25 -1.45
CA GLY A 266 4.99 -15.23 -1.21
C GLY A 266 5.24 -13.86 -1.88
N LEU A 267 6.50 -13.56 -2.28
CA LEU A 267 6.78 -12.34 -3.05
C LEU A 267 6.30 -12.41 -4.52
N GLU A 268 5.93 -13.58 -5.03
CA GLU A 268 5.41 -13.70 -6.40
C GLU A 268 4.05 -13.01 -6.57
N SER A 269 3.24 -12.93 -5.52
CA SER A 269 1.98 -12.19 -5.52
C SER A 269 2.15 -10.69 -5.80
N ILE A 270 3.35 -10.13 -5.56
CA ILE A 270 3.66 -8.72 -5.89
C ILE A 270 3.59 -8.48 -7.41
N LYS A 271 3.79 -9.51 -8.26
CA LYS A 271 3.64 -9.36 -9.71
C LYS A 271 2.20 -9.05 -10.13
N GLU A 272 1.22 -9.57 -9.38
CA GLU A 272 -0.20 -9.35 -9.63
C GLU A 272 -0.62 -7.92 -9.26
N VAL A 273 0.15 -7.27 -8.39
CA VAL A 273 -0.05 -5.87 -7.95
C VAL A 273 0.46 -4.86 -8.97
N LEU A 274 1.27 -5.28 -9.96
CA LEU A 274 1.85 -4.34 -10.92
C LEU A 274 0.81 -3.87 -11.94
N PRO A 275 0.63 -2.54 -12.08
CA PRO A 275 -0.33 -1.98 -13.01
C PRO A 275 0.06 -2.29 -14.47
N GLY A 276 -0.91 -2.69 -15.28
CA GLY A 276 -0.72 -2.91 -16.71
C GLY A 276 -0.33 -1.63 -17.47
N LEU A 277 0.19 -1.77 -18.69
CA LEU A 277 0.66 -0.63 -19.51
C LEU A 277 -0.41 0.45 -19.72
N GLY A 278 -1.70 0.07 -19.86
CA GLY A 278 -2.81 1.01 -19.97
C GLY A 278 -2.96 1.88 -18.71
N MET A 279 -2.86 1.25 -17.54
CA MET A 279 -2.95 1.92 -16.25
C MET A 279 -1.76 2.85 -16.00
N LEU A 280 -0.54 2.45 -16.42
CA LEU A 280 0.63 3.32 -16.40
C LEU A 280 0.45 4.55 -17.30
N GLY A 281 -0.17 4.40 -18.47
CA GLY A 281 -0.52 5.49 -19.37
C GLY A 281 -1.50 6.48 -18.74
N LEU A 282 -2.55 5.96 -18.07
CA LEU A 282 -3.50 6.78 -17.30
C LEU A 282 -2.81 7.53 -16.15
N PHE A 283 -1.94 6.85 -15.42
CA PHE A 283 -1.16 7.45 -14.34
C PHE A 283 -0.35 8.65 -14.81
N LEU A 284 0.37 8.50 -15.93
CA LEU A 284 1.12 9.60 -16.55
C LEU A 284 0.22 10.72 -17.04
N CYS A 285 -0.95 10.40 -17.59
CA CYS A 285 -1.94 11.39 -18.01
C CYS A 285 -2.43 12.23 -16.82
N PHE A 286 -2.84 11.59 -15.73
CA PHE A 286 -3.28 12.28 -14.51
C PHE A 286 -2.15 13.06 -13.85
N PHE A 287 -0.93 12.55 -13.88
CA PHE A 287 0.24 13.30 -13.44
C PHE A 287 0.43 14.58 -14.24
N ILE A 288 0.43 14.50 -15.57
CA ILE A 288 0.62 15.66 -16.46
C ILE A 288 -0.47 16.71 -16.19
N LEU A 289 -1.74 16.32 -16.19
CA LEU A 289 -2.86 17.23 -15.96
C LEU A 289 -2.78 17.88 -14.57
N GLY A 290 -2.58 17.10 -13.53
CA GLY A 290 -2.44 17.59 -12.16
C GLY A 290 -1.23 18.49 -11.99
N PHE A 291 -0.08 18.10 -12.53
CA PHE A 291 1.14 18.90 -12.47
C PHE A 291 0.97 20.26 -13.16
N PHE A 292 0.42 20.33 -14.38
CA PHE A 292 0.21 21.59 -15.06
C PHE A 292 -0.73 22.50 -14.29
N MET A 293 -1.80 21.97 -13.74
CA MET A 293 -2.77 22.74 -12.96
C MET A 293 -2.14 23.29 -11.67
N PHE A 294 -1.54 22.44 -10.87
CA PHE A 294 -0.96 22.85 -9.58
C PHE A 294 0.32 23.68 -9.77
N SER A 295 1.15 23.38 -10.75
CA SER A 295 2.33 24.20 -11.05
C SER A 295 1.97 25.64 -11.45
N GLY A 296 0.82 25.84 -12.11
CA GLY A 296 0.28 27.18 -12.37
C GLY A 296 -0.07 27.94 -11.09
N LEU A 297 -0.76 27.27 -10.15
CA LEU A 297 -1.09 27.86 -8.84
C LEU A 297 0.17 28.16 -8.02
N TYR A 298 1.10 27.23 -7.96
CA TYR A 298 2.37 27.41 -7.25
C TYR A 298 3.27 28.47 -7.89
N ALA A 299 3.26 28.59 -9.23
CA ALA A 299 3.96 29.66 -9.92
C ALA A 299 3.37 31.04 -9.56
N ALA A 300 2.04 31.15 -9.43
CA ALA A 300 1.40 32.37 -8.96
C ALA A 300 1.83 32.73 -7.53
N VAL A 301 1.84 31.77 -6.62
CA VAL A 301 2.36 31.97 -5.24
C VAL A 301 3.80 32.47 -5.27
N GLY A 302 4.69 31.81 -6.03
CA GLY A 302 6.09 32.23 -6.14
C GLY A 302 6.26 33.65 -6.73
N ALA A 303 5.40 34.05 -7.68
CA ALA A 303 5.42 35.38 -8.24
C ALA A 303 4.92 36.48 -7.27
N MET A 304 4.04 36.13 -6.35
CA MET A 304 3.49 37.07 -5.34
C MET A 304 4.48 37.35 -4.20
N CYS A 305 5.22 36.34 -3.75
CA CYS A 305 6.11 36.41 -2.59
C CYS A 305 7.47 37.05 -2.92
N ASN A 306 8.16 37.54 -1.87
CA ASN A 306 9.48 38.17 -1.98
C ASN A 306 10.57 37.42 -1.20
N SER A 307 10.20 36.46 -0.34
CA SER A 307 11.12 35.61 0.39
C SER A 307 10.63 34.16 0.42
N ASP A 308 11.55 33.21 0.74
CA ASP A 308 11.21 31.80 0.88
C ASP A 308 10.27 31.56 2.06
N GLU A 309 10.39 32.33 3.14
CA GLU A 309 9.51 32.22 4.32
C GLU A 309 8.07 32.66 3.95
N GLU A 310 7.93 33.77 3.21
CA GLU A 310 6.63 34.25 2.74
C GLU A 310 5.99 33.21 1.81
N ALA A 311 6.75 32.63 0.88
CA ALA A 311 6.28 31.62 -0.04
C ALA A 311 5.83 30.33 0.68
N GLN A 312 6.56 29.89 1.72
CA GLN A 312 6.18 28.74 2.54
C GLN A 312 4.84 28.95 3.26
N GLN A 313 4.54 30.16 3.70
CA GLN A 313 3.24 30.47 4.32
C GLN A 313 2.14 30.61 3.25
N ALA A 314 2.42 31.30 2.15
CA ALA A 314 1.46 31.55 1.10
C ALA A 314 1.05 30.30 0.30
N GLN A 315 1.86 29.23 0.29
CA GLN A 315 1.52 27.97 -0.36
C GLN A 315 0.46 27.14 0.39
N PHE A 316 0.21 27.44 1.68
CA PHE A 316 -0.67 26.62 2.53
C PHE A 316 -2.08 26.41 1.95
N PRO A 317 -2.78 27.41 1.40
CA PRO A 317 -4.07 27.19 0.75
C PRO A 317 -4.00 26.22 -0.45
N VAL A 318 -2.90 26.26 -1.21
CA VAL A 318 -2.72 25.36 -2.38
C VAL A 318 -2.43 23.92 -1.91
N ILE A 319 -1.67 23.77 -0.82
CA ILE A 319 -1.44 22.44 -0.19
C ILE A 319 -2.78 21.86 0.26
N MET A 320 -3.65 22.66 0.87
CA MET A 320 -4.96 22.19 1.34
C MET A 320 -5.81 21.63 0.18
N LEU A 321 -5.75 22.25 -1.01
CA LEU A 321 -6.44 21.73 -2.20
C LEU A 321 -5.92 20.35 -2.65
N LEU A 322 -4.65 20.04 -2.37
CA LEU A 322 -4.06 18.73 -2.64
C LEU A 322 -4.34 17.69 -1.54
N ILE A 323 -4.48 18.13 -0.27
CA ILE A 323 -4.75 17.24 0.87
C ILE A 323 -6.20 16.76 0.84
N VAL A 324 -7.15 17.61 0.47
CA VAL A 324 -8.58 17.27 0.43
C VAL A 324 -8.85 15.97 -0.33
N PRO A 325 -8.39 15.78 -1.59
CA PRO A 325 -8.61 14.51 -2.28
C PRO A 325 -8.00 13.31 -1.55
N ILE A 326 -6.84 13.46 -0.90
CA ILE A 326 -6.21 12.34 -0.17
C ILE A 326 -7.08 11.84 0.99
N ILE A 327 -7.77 12.74 1.67
CA ILE A 327 -8.69 12.37 2.76
C ILE A 327 -9.82 11.47 2.22
N PHE A 328 -10.29 11.72 1.00
CA PHE A 328 -11.39 10.97 0.39
C PHE A 328 -10.96 9.75 -0.44
N VAL A 329 -9.64 9.54 -0.67
CA VAL A 329 -9.14 8.42 -1.49
C VAL A 329 -9.70 7.09 -0.99
N MET A 330 -9.65 6.84 0.33
CA MET A 330 -10.12 5.59 0.92
C MET A 330 -11.60 5.33 0.63
N GLN A 331 -12.42 6.36 0.81
CA GLN A 331 -13.87 6.30 0.53
C GLN A 331 -14.16 6.03 -0.95
N VAL A 332 -13.38 6.65 -1.84
CA VAL A 332 -13.53 6.50 -3.30
C VAL A 332 -13.13 5.09 -3.76
N ILE A 333 -12.10 4.51 -3.16
CA ILE A 333 -11.67 3.12 -3.47
C ILE A 333 -12.72 2.11 -2.98
N GLN A 334 -13.29 2.32 -1.77
CA GLN A 334 -14.28 1.40 -1.19
C GLN A 334 -15.62 1.41 -1.95
N ASP A 335 -16.05 2.57 -2.44
CA ASP A 335 -17.29 2.70 -3.22
C ASP A 335 -17.09 3.66 -4.41
N PRO A 336 -16.49 3.17 -5.53
CA PRO A 336 -16.16 3.99 -6.70
C PRO A 336 -17.38 4.57 -7.41
N MET A 337 -18.54 3.95 -7.26
CA MET A 337 -19.80 4.34 -7.93
C MET A 337 -20.68 5.24 -7.07
N SER A 338 -20.31 5.52 -5.82
CA SER A 338 -21.06 6.43 -4.94
C SER A 338 -21.19 7.82 -5.55
N THR A 339 -22.26 8.52 -5.19
CA THR A 339 -22.49 9.91 -5.60
C THR A 339 -21.34 10.82 -5.17
N LEU A 340 -20.76 10.55 -3.98
CA LEU A 340 -19.61 11.29 -3.45
C LEU A 340 -18.37 11.06 -4.32
N ALA A 341 -18.01 9.80 -4.59
CA ALA A 341 -16.85 9.45 -5.41
C ALA A 341 -16.97 10.06 -6.82
N THR A 342 -18.14 9.92 -7.43
CA THR A 342 -18.41 10.46 -8.77
C THR A 342 -18.31 11.99 -8.78
N THR A 343 -18.94 12.68 -7.83
CA THR A 343 -18.94 14.14 -7.79
C THR A 343 -17.56 14.72 -7.54
N LEU A 344 -16.84 14.18 -6.53
CA LEU A 344 -15.52 14.68 -6.18
C LEU A 344 -14.47 14.39 -7.26
N SER A 345 -14.53 13.21 -7.90
CA SER A 345 -13.58 12.86 -8.97
C SER A 345 -13.76 13.68 -10.25
N LEU A 346 -14.94 14.28 -10.48
CA LEU A 346 -15.21 15.17 -11.61
C LEU A 346 -14.76 16.62 -11.36
N ILE A 347 -14.49 17.01 -10.11
CA ILE A 347 -13.94 18.34 -9.81
C ILE A 347 -12.51 18.43 -10.34
N PRO A 348 -12.17 19.35 -11.27
CA PRO A 348 -10.87 19.38 -11.93
C PRO A 348 -9.67 19.42 -10.98
N ILE A 349 -9.80 20.11 -9.84
CA ILE A 349 -8.72 20.23 -8.84
C ILE A 349 -8.46 18.89 -8.14
N PHE A 350 -9.48 18.07 -7.90
CA PHE A 350 -9.39 16.79 -7.21
C PHE A 350 -9.21 15.61 -8.17
N SER A 351 -9.65 15.80 -9.42
CA SER A 351 -9.68 14.78 -10.47
C SER A 351 -8.36 14.02 -10.65
N PRO A 352 -7.18 14.64 -10.69
CA PRO A 352 -5.93 13.91 -10.93
C PRO A 352 -5.67 12.80 -9.92
N ILE A 353 -6.09 12.98 -8.66
CA ILE A 353 -5.90 12.03 -7.58
C ILE A 353 -7.10 11.09 -7.43
N LEU A 354 -8.32 11.67 -7.36
CA LEU A 354 -9.52 10.87 -7.09
C LEU A 354 -10.00 10.06 -8.30
N MET A 355 -9.82 10.58 -9.53
CA MET A 355 -10.15 9.79 -10.71
C MET A 355 -9.19 8.62 -10.89
N TRP A 356 -7.89 8.81 -10.58
CA TRP A 356 -6.95 7.70 -10.50
C TRP A 356 -7.46 6.63 -9.53
N ALA A 357 -7.75 7.02 -8.28
CA ALA A 357 -8.21 6.10 -7.23
C ALA A 357 -9.51 5.36 -7.60
N ARG A 358 -10.33 5.98 -8.49
CA ARG A 358 -11.60 5.41 -8.95
C ARG A 358 -11.44 4.42 -10.11
N VAL A 359 -10.41 4.60 -10.95
CA VAL A 359 -10.19 3.81 -12.18
C VAL A 359 -9.19 2.69 -11.94
N ALA A 360 -8.30 2.84 -10.96
CA ALA A 360 -7.31 1.84 -10.57
C ALA A 360 -7.93 0.71 -9.74
#